data_0ee04915003a11466861137202eb716d
#
_entry.id   0ee04915003a11466861137202eb716d
#
_cell.length_a   1.000
_cell.length_b   1.000
_cell.length_c   1.000
_cell.angle_alpha   90.00
_cell.angle_beta   90.00
_cell.angle_gamma   90.00
#
_symmetry.space_group_name_H-M   'P 1'
#
loop_
_entity.id
_entity.type
_entity.pdbx_description
1 polymer ?
#
loop_
_entity_poly.entity_id
_entity_poly.type
_entity_poly.pdbx_seq_one_letter_code
_entity_poly.pdbx_strand_id
1 'polypeptide(L)'
;IGTKNLLEFAVKHHAERFAFASSNEIYGENRGDVEFFDEKYCGYIDSNTLRAGYPESKRCGEALCQAYKKQENLDVVIPRFTRSYGPTMLKSDTKAISQFIKKAIEGENIVLKSTGTQYYSYTYVADAVAGFLTVILKGENGEAYNIADEASDIMLKDLAKIIATFAGKEVVFELPDQTEKAGYSKATKARLDGSK
;
A
#
# COMPACT_ATOMS: atom_id res chain seq x y z
N ILE A 1 -14.63 9.85 9.79
CA ILE A 1 -15.39 9.63 11.06
C ILE A 1 -14.60 8.66 11.94
N GLY A 2 -14.30 7.43 11.53
CA GLY A 2 -13.65 6.43 12.38
C GLY A 2 -12.31 6.88 12.96
N THR A 3 -11.41 7.43 12.16
CA THR A 3 -10.11 7.95 12.63
C THR A 3 -10.28 9.03 13.69
N LYS A 4 -11.20 9.98 13.47
CA LYS A 4 -11.48 11.03 14.45
C LYS A 4 -11.96 10.44 15.78
N ASN A 5 -12.90 9.51 15.75
CA ASN A 5 -13.42 8.88 16.98
C ASN A 5 -12.32 8.14 17.76
N LEU A 6 -11.40 7.47 17.05
CA LEU A 6 -10.26 6.79 17.69
C LEU A 6 -9.25 7.78 18.28
N LEU A 7 -8.99 8.91 17.62
CA LEU A 7 -8.15 9.97 18.16
C LEU A 7 -8.77 10.61 19.41
N GLU A 8 -10.07 10.91 19.38
CA GLU A 8 -10.81 11.39 20.56
C GLU A 8 -10.77 10.38 21.72
N PHE A 9 -10.91 9.08 21.39
CA PHE A 9 -10.79 8.02 22.38
C PHE A 9 -9.37 7.97 22.97
N ALA A 10 -8.32 8.06 22.14
CA ALA A 10 -6.94 8.06 22.59
C ALA A 10 -6.64 9.23 23.55
N VAL A 11 -7.08 10.44 23.20
CA VAL A 11 -6.94 11.62 24.07
C VAL A 11 -7.69 11.41 25.38
N LYS A 12 -8.95 11.01 25.33
CA LYS A 12 -9.81 10.79 26.50
C LYS A 12 -9.22 9.76 27.49
N HIS A 13 -8.55 8.74 26.97
CA HIS A 13 -7.99 7.65 27.76
C HIS A 13 -6.48 7.78 28.01
N HIS A 14 -5.91 8.95 27.71
CA HIS A 14 -4.50 9.25 27.94
C HIS A 14 -3.55 8.21 27.32
N ALA A 15 -3.84 7.80 26.07
CA ALA A 15 -2.95 6.91 25.35
C ALA A 15 -1.57 7.57 25.20
N GLU A 16 -0.51 6.83 25.49
CA GLU A 16 0.86 7.33 25.38
C GLU A 16 1.24 7.62 23.93
N ARG A 17 0.74 6.83 22.99
CA ARG A 17 0.99 6.97 21.56
C ARG A 17 -0.16 6.45 20.71
N PHE A 18 -0.42 7.11 19.60
CA PHE A 18 -1.37 6.71 18.58
C PHE A 18 -0.64 6.40 17.26
N ALA A 19 -0.74 5.17 16.78
CA ALA A 19 -0.19 4.79 15.47
C ALA A 19 -1.30 4.74 14.42
N PHE A 20 -1.17 5.56 13.39
CA PHE A 20 -2.12 5.58 12.26
C PHE A 20 -1.59 4.76 11.10
N ALA A 21 -2.11 3.56 10.88
CA ALA A 21 -1.78 2.74 9.73
C ALA A 21 -2.22 3.43 8.42
N SER A 22 -1.28 4.11 7.77
CA SER A 22 -1.46 4.75 6.47
C SER A 22 -1.08 3.82 5.32
N SER A 23 -0.91 4.33 4.14
CA SER A 23 -0.67 3.55 2.92
C SER A 23 0.20 4.32 1.94
N ASN A 24 0.97 3.61 1.13
CA ASN A 24 1.69 4.18 -0.01
C ASN A 24 0.76 4.82 -1.06
N GLU A 25 -0.53 4.52 -1.05
CA GLU A 25 -1.48 5.13 -1.99
C GLU A 25 -1.71 6.63 -1.75
N ILE A 26 -1.31 7.15 -0.59
CA ILE A 26 -1.35 8.60 -0.33
C ILE A 26 -0.42 9.40 -1.24
N TYR A 27 0.61 8.77 -1.79
CA TYR A 27 1.54 9.44 -2.70
C TYR A 27 0.90 9.82 -4.04
N GLY A 28 -0.17 9.13 -4.45
CA GLY A 28 -0.82 9.39 -5.73
C GLY A 28 0.01 8.93 -6.93
N GLU A 29 -0.14 9.63 -8.05
CA GLU A 29 0.54 9.29 -9.30
C GLU A 29 2.01 9.75 -9.29
N ASN A 30 2.92 8.83 -9.67
CA ASN A 30 4.27 9.20 -10.05
C ASN A 30 4.23 9.81 -11.46
N ARG A 31 4.61 11.07 -11.56
CA ARG A 31 4.65 11.81 -12.83
C ARG A 31 5.95 11.69 -13.58
N GLY A 32 6.88 10.87 -13.08
CA GLY A 32 8.21 10.70 -13.64
C GLY A 32 9.23 11.75 -13.13
N ASP A 33 8.87 12.47 -12.08
CA ASP A 33 9.69 13.48 -11.41
C ASP A 33 10.60 12.91 -10.32
N VAL A 34 10.26 11.71 -9.81
CA VAL A 34 11.07 10.98 -8.81
C VAL A 34 11.17 9.51 -9.16
N GLU A 35 12.26 8.87 -8.76
CA GLU A 35 12.43 7.42 -8.89
C GLU A 35 11.74 6.67 -7.74
N PHE A 36 11.88 7.18 -6.52
CA PHE A 36 11.29 6.64 -5.30
C PHE A 36 10.47 7.69 -4.58
N PHE A 37 9.41 7.27 -3.92
CA PHE A 37 8.63 8.12 -3.03
C PHE A 37 9.25 8.14 -1.64
N ASP A 38 9.84 9.25 -1.25
CA ASP A 38 10.16 9.54 0.14
C ASP A 38 8.90 10.02 0.90
N GLU A 39 8.98 10.15 2.22
CA GLU A 39 7.84 10.54 3.04
C GLU A 39 7.35 11.98 2.81
N LYS A 40 8.12 12.79 2.10
CA LYS A 40 7.78 14.18 1.75
C LYS A 40 7.09 14.31 0.41
N TYR A 41 7.12 13.25 -0.42
CA TYR A 41 6.50 13.31 -1.73
C TYR A 41 4.99 13.50 -1.66
N CYS A 42 4.47 14.42 -2.46
CA CYS A 42 3.04 14.70 -2.57
C CYS A 42 2.63 14.75 -4.04
N GLY A 43 2.22 13.60 -4.57
CA GLY A 43 1.76 13.47 -5.95
C GLY A 43 0.27 13.77 -6.12
N TYR A 44 -0.16 13.73 -7.38
CA TYR A 44 -1.53 14.05 -7.76
C TYR A 44 -2.48 12.88 -7.51
N ILE A 45 -3.65 13.19 -6.98
CA ILE A 45 -4.82 12.31 -6.93
C ILE A 45 -6.00 13.06 -7.54
N ASP A 46 -6.61 12.50 -8.59
CA ASP A 46 -7.85 13.02 -9.13
C ASP A 46 -9.02 12.60 -8.23
N SER A 47 -9.50 13.54 -7.42
CA SER A 47 -10.58 13.31 -6.45
C SER A 47 -11.94 13.00 -7.09
N ASN A 48 -12.10 13.24 -8.41
CA ASN A 48 -13.34 12.94 -9.15
C ASN A 48 -13.39 11.49 -9.71
N THR A 49 -12.55 10.60 -9.20
CA THR A 49 -12.55 9.20 -9.62
C THR A 49 -13.01 8.28 -8.48
N LEU A 50 -13.55 7.11 -8.84
CA LEU A 50 -13.92 6.08 -7.85
C LEU A 50 -12.72 5.59 -7.03
N ARG A 51 -11.51 5.75 -7.55
CA ARG A 51 -10.27 5.30 -6.89
C ARG A 51 -9.77 6.29 -5.84
N ALA A 52 -10.21 7.54 -5.87
CA ALA A 52 -9.75 8.58 -4.97
C ALA A 52 -10.15 8.34 -3.49
N GLY A 53 -11.28 7.67 -3.25
CA GLY A 53 -11.85 7.54 -1.91
C GLY A 53 -10.88 6.96 -0.88
N TYR A 54 -10.14 5.90 -1.23
CA TYR A 54 -9.18 5.29 -0.31
C TYR A 54 -7.95 6.17 -0.03
N PRO A 55 -7.17 6.61 -1.03
CA PRO A 55 -5.99 7.45 -0.78
C PRO A 55 -6.35 8.77 -0.11
N GLU A 56 -7.44 9.43 -0.52
CA GLU A 56 -7.88 10.67 0.11
C GLU A 56 -8.34 10.46 1.58
N SER A 57 -8.97 9.32 1.87
CA SER A 57 -9.31 8.99 3.26
C SER A 57 -8.07 8.81 4.14
N LYS A 58 -6.99 8.24 3.59
CA LYS A 58 -5.70 8.11 4.29
C LYS A 58 -5.01 9.46 4.47
N ARG A 59 -4.99 10.32 3.44
CA ARG A 59 -4.49 11.72 3.56
C ARG A 59 -5.24 12.50 4.64
N CYS A 60 -6.57 12.41 4.64
CA CYS A 60 -7.39 13.03 5.67
C CYS A 60 -7.05 12.48 7.07
N GLY A 61 -6.82 11.17 7.19
CA GLY A 61 -6.41 10.55 8.46
C GLY A 61 -5.08 11.06 8.97
N GLU A 62 -4.07 11.18 8.11
CA GLU A 62 -2.77 11.78 8.47
C GLU A 62 -2.91 13.23 8.90
N ALA A 63 -3.70 14.03 8.16
CA ALA A 63 -3.96 15.42 8.51
C ALA A 63 -4.65 15.55 9.88
N LEU A 64 -5.60 14.66 10.21
CA LEU A 64 -6.23 14.60 11.53
C LEU A 64 -5.20 14.26 12.61
N CYS A 65 -4.30 13.30 12.38
CA CYS A 65 -3.22 12.97 13.33
C CYS A 65 -2.35 14.21 13.64
N GLN A 66 -1.96 14.97 12.60
CA GLN A 66 -1.19 16.21 12.79
C GLN A 66 -1.97 17.28 13.58
N ALA A 67 -3.29 17.39 13.34
CA ALA A 67 -4.14 18.31 14.10
C ALA A 67 -4.20 17.92 15.58
N TYR A 68 -4.43 16.65 15.91
CA TYR A 68 -4.49 16.17 17.30
C TYR A 68 -3.13 16.24 18.00
N LYS A 69 -2.02 15.96 17.30
CA LYS A 69 -0.67 16.24 17.81
C LYS A 69 -0.54 17.68 18.26
N LYS A 70 -0.99 18.64 17.43
CA LYS A 70 -0.84 20.07 17.72
C LYS A 70 -1.80 20.58 18.78
N GLN A 71 -3.07 20.15 18.77
CA GLN A 71 -4.13 20.69 19.61
C GLN A 71 -4.22 19.99 20.97
N GLU A 72 -4.03 18.67 20.98
CA GLU A 72 -4.21 17.82 22.15
C GLU A 72 -2.89 17.30 22.73
N ASN A 73 -1.75 17.65 22.11
CA ASN A 73 -0.43 17.13 22.46
C ASN A 73 -0.35 15.60 22.45
N LEU A 74 -1.15 14.94 21.57
CA LEU A 74 -1.12 13.49 21.40
C LEU A 74 0.14 13.08 20.62
N ASP A 75 0.88 12.10 21.15
CA ASP A 75 1.99 11.50 20.39
C ASP A 75 1.42 10.62 19.27
N VAL A 76 1.82 10.90 18.03
CA VAL A 76 1.34 10.17 16.85
C VAL A 76 2.50 9.72 15.97
N VAL A 77 2.39 8.51 15.40
CA VAL A 77 3.31 8.00 14.37
C VAL A 77 2.51 7.46 13.19
N ILE A 78 3.05 7.57 11.98
CA ILE A 78 2.31 7.31 10.75
C ILE A 78 3.07 6.31 9.87
N PRO A 79 3.00 4.99 10.15
CA PRO A 79 3.53 3.97 9.23
C PRO A 79 2.71 3.91 7.94
N ARG A 80 3.38 4.05 6.79
CA ARG A 80 2.82 3.95 5.44
C ARG A 80 3.17 2.61 4.83
N PHE A 81 2.19 1.72 4.78
CA PHE A 81 2.39 0.36 4.29
C PHE A 81 2.33 0.29 2.76
N THR A 82 3.18 -0.57 2.21
CA THR A 82 3.09 -1.04 0.82
C THR A 82 2.06 -2.18 0.71
N ARG A 83 2.13 -2.96 -0.37
CA ARG A 83 1.31 -4.16 -0.58
C ARG A 83 1.84 -5.30 0.26
N SER A 84 1.34 -5.41 1.48
CA SER A 84 1.71 -6.51 2.37
C SER A 84 1.12 -7.83 1.90
N TYR A 85 1.90 -8.90 1.98
CA TYR A 85 1.51 -10.26 1.62
C TYR A 85 2.08 -11.28 2.61
N GLY A 86 1.52 -12.48 2.64
CA GLY A 86 2.03 -13.55 3.49
C GLY A 86 0.95 -14.51 3.96
N PRO A 87 1.26 -15.40 4.92
CA PRO A 87 0.30 -16.30 5.52
C PRO A 87 -0.92 -15.57 6.08
N THR A 88 -2.04 -16.26 6.15
CA THR A 88 -3.34 -15.73 6.64
C THR A 88 -4.06 -14.75 5.71
N MET A 89 -3.58 -14.55 4.48
CA MET A 89 -4.34 -13.83 3.47
C MET A 89 -5.71 -14.49 3.26
N LEU A 90 -6.76 -13.68 3.23
CA LEU A 90 -8.12 -14.19 3.06
C LEU A 90 -8.32 -14.72 1.64
N LYS A 91 -9.01 -15.87 1.50
CA LYS A 91 -9.38 -16.42 0.18
C LYS A 91 -10.27 -15.46 -0.64
N SER A 92 -10.97 -14.55 0.03
CA SER A 92 -11.81 -13.51 -0.57
C SER A 92 -11.04 -12.23 -0.95
N ASP A 93 -9.73 -12.14 -0.67
CA ASP A 93 -8.93 -10.97 -1.04
C ASP A 93 -8.86 -10.86 -2.57
N THR A 94 -9.17 -9.67 -3.08
CA THR A 94 -9.23 -9.36 -4.51
C THR A 94 -7.94 -8.77 -5.08
N LYS A 95 -6.92 -8.57 -4.24
CA LYS A 95 -5.62 -8.06 -4.71
C LYS A 95 -4.94 -9.04 -5.65
N ALA A 96 -4.20 -8.50 -6.63
CA ALA A 96 -3.57 -9.32 -7.68
C ALA A 96 -2.72 -10.46 -7.11
N ILE A 97 -1.84 -10.18 -6.15
CA ILE A 97 -0.98 -11.21 -5.53
C ILE A 97 -1.80 -12.33 -4.89
N SER A 98 -2.89 -11.99 -4.19
CA SER A 98 -3.79 -12.97 -3.56
C SER A 98 -4.46 -13.85 -4.60
N GLN A 99 -4.92 -13.25 -5.71
CA GLN A 99 -5.55 -13.98 -6.80
C GLN A 99 -4.55 -14.89 -7.54
N PHE A 100 -3.31 -14.45 -7.74
CA PHE A 100 -2.26 -15.27 -8.35
C PHE A 100 -1.92 -16.48 -7.49
N ILE A 101 -1.73 -16.29 -6.18
CA ILE A 101 -1.46 -17.37 -5.24
C ILE A 101 -2.63 -18.35 -5.20
N LYS A 102 -3.87 -17.85 -5.16
CA LYS A 102 -5.07 -18.68 -5.17
C LYS A 102 -5.13 -19.57 -6.42
N LYS A 103 -4.97 -18.98 -7.62
CA LYS A 103 -4.98 -19.73 -8.90
C LYS A 103 -3.86 -20.76 -8.94
N ALA A 104 -2.67 -20.41 -8.48
CA ALA A 104 -1.55 -21.34 -8.38
C ALA A 104 -1.87 -22.55 -7.49
N ILE A 105 -2.47 -22.34 -6.32
CA ILE A 105 -2.89 -23.41 -5.39
C ILE A 105 -4.00 -24.27 -6.00
N GLU A 106 -4.93 -23.67 -6.75
CA GLU A 106 -6.04 -24.37 -7.43
C GLU A 106 -5.57 -25.10 -8.71
N GLY A 107 -4.29 -25.00 -9.06
CA GLY A 107 -3.70 -25.66 -10.22
C GLY A 107 -4.07 -25.00 -11.55
N GLU A 108 -4.47 -23.73 -11.52
CA GLU A 108 -4.84 -22.95 -12.69
C GLU A 108 -3.69 -22.07 -13.19
N ASN A 109 -3.73 -21.71 -14.49
CA ASN A 109 -2.85 -20.69 -15.06
C ASN A 109 -3.20 -19.31 -14.50
N ILE A 110 -2.19 -18.43 -14.43
CA ILE A 110 -2.40 -17.05 -13.99
C ILE A 110 -2.75 -16.18 -15.19
N VAL A 111 -3.95 -15.62 -15.20
CA VAL A 111 -4.43 -14.74 -16.27
C VAL A 111 -4.17 -13.28 -15.93
N LEU A 112 -3.43 -12.59 -16.80
CA LEU A 112 -3.22 -11.15 -16.74
C LEU A 112 -4.11 -10.43 -17.77
N LYS A 113 -4.99 -9.57 -17.29
CA LYS A 113 -5.84 -8.70 -18.13
C LYS A 113 -5.19 -7.36 -18.48
N SER A 114 -3.88 -7.24 -18.35
CA SER A 114 -3.08 -6.09 -18.73
C SER A 114 -1.68 -6.53 -19.14
N THR A 115 -0.87 -5.62 -19.69
CA THR A 115 0.54 -5.90 -20.02
C THR A 115 1.40 -6.23 -18.80
N GLY A 116 0.90 -5.98 -17.60
CA GLY A 116 1.58 -6.26 -16.34
C GLY A 116 2.85 -5.44 -16.09
N THR A 117 2.98 -4.29 -16.75
CA THR A 117 4.15 -3.40 -16.63
C THR A 117 4.08 -2.46 -15.43
N GLN A 118 3.01 -2.52 -14.66
CA GLN A 118 2.89 -1.80 -13.40
C GLN A 118 3.97 -2.29 -12.42
N TYR A 119 4.69 -1.37 -11.83
CA TYR A 119 5.76 -1.62 -10.88
C TYR A 119 5.28 -1.31 -9.47
N TYR A 120 5.41 -2.26 -8.57
CA TYR A 120 4.90 -2.14 -7.20
C TYR A 120 5.92 -2.59 -6.17
N SER A 121 5.87 -1.95 -5.01
CA SER A 121 6.53 -2.41 -3.79
C SER A 121 5.64 -3.42 -3.07
N TYR A 122 6.23 -4.53 -2.66
CA TYR A 122 5.61 -5.55 -1.83
C TYR A 122 6.41 -5.71 -0.54
N THR A 123 5.75 -6.01 0.56
CA THR A 123 6.43 -6.26 1.85
C THR A 123 5.87 -7.53 2.46
N TYR A 124 6.74 -8.46 2.81
CA TYR A 124 6.32 -9.66 3.51
C TYR A 124 5.73 -9.30 4.89
N VAL A 125 4.69 -10.01 5.31
CA VAL A 125 3.93 -9.62 6.51
C VAL A 125 4.76 -9.56 7.78
N ALA A 126 5.77 -10.42 7.94
CA ALA A 126 6.64 -10.39 9.10
C ALA A 126 7.49 -9.10 9.13
N ASP A 127 8.01 -8.68 7.98
CA ASP A 127 8.78 -7.43 7.85
C ASP A 127 7.88 -6.20 8.05
N ALA A 128 6.66 -6.25 7.51
CA ALA A 128 5.66 -5.21 7.73
C ALA A 128 5.34 -5.05 9.22
N VAL A 129 5.20 -6.15 9.96
CA VAL A 129 4.96 -6.14 11.41
C VAL A 129 6.20 -5.63 12.16
N ALA A 130 7.39 -6.11 11.80
CA ALA A 130 8.64 -5.64 12.42
C ALA A 130 8.85 -4.13 12.23
N GLY A 131 8.65 -3.63 11.01
CA GLY A 131 8.68 -2.20 10.71
C GLY A 131 7.62 -1.41 11.49
N PHE A 132 6.39 -1.91 11.56
CA PHE A 132 5.31 -1.30 12.33
C PHE A 132 5.66 -1.19 13.82
N LEU A 133 6.15 -2.26 14.43
CA LEU A 133 6.57 -2.25 15.83
C LEU A 133 7.76 -1.30 16.06
N THR A 134 8.70 -1.24 15.11
CA THR A 134 9.83 -0.30 15.19
C THR A 134 9.34 1.13 15.18
N VAL A 135 8.41 1.48 14.30
CA VAL A 135 7.82 2.83 14.25
C VAL A 135 7.04 3.16 15.53
N ILE A 136 6.29 2.20 16.09
CA ILE A 136 5.60 2.43 17.38
C ILE A 136 6.60 2.71 18.49
N LEU A 137 7.70 1.94 18.57
CA LEU A 137 8.62 2.01 19.70
C LEU A 137 9.66 3.14 19.58
N LYS A 138 10.07 3.47 18.35
CA LYS A 138 11.22 4.37 18.09
C LYS A 138 10.87 5.58 17.23
N GLY A 139 9.71 5.58 16.55
CA GLY A 139 9.32 6.68 15.66
C GLY A 139 9.20 8.01 16.39
N GLU A 140 9.55 9.09 15.71
CA GLU A 140 9.42 10.44 16.23
C GLU A 140 7.97 10.93 16.13
N ASN A 141 7.54 11.69 17.11
CA ASN A 141 6.19 12.22 17.17
C ASN A 141 5.84 13.07 15.94
N GLY A 142 4.80 12.68 15.24
CA GLY A 142 4.26 13.35 14.04
C GLY A 142 4.91 12.94 12.74
N GLU A 143 5.90 12.05 12.76
CA GLU A 143 6.62 11.62 11.57
C GLU A 143 5.93 10.44 10.86
N ALA A 144 6.04 10.45 9.54
CA ALA A 144 5.65 9.34 8.70
C ALA A 144 6.87 8.46 8.36
N TYR A 145 6.62 7.18 8.12
CA TYR A 145 7.65 6.18 7.80
C TYR A 145 7.14 5.22 6.73
N ASN A 146 7.89 5.04 5.67
CA ASN A 146 7.63 4.03 4.67
C ASN A 146 7.95 2.63 5.22
N ILE A 147 6.97 1.74 5.24
CA ILE A 147 7.19 0.33 5.54
C ILE A 147 7.30 -0.40 4.20
N ALA A 148 8.52 -0.47 3.70
CA ALA A 148 8.85 -0.97 2.37
C ALA A 148 10.05 -1.92 2.42
N ASP A 149 10.17 -2.76 1.40
CA ASP A 149 11.34 -3.57 1.09
C ASP A 149 11.68 -3.30 -0.38
N GLU A 150 12.75 -2.53 -0.63
CA GLU A 150 13.19 -2.17 -1.98
C GLU A 150 13.60 -3.39 -2.81
N ALA A 151 14.08 -4.45 -2.17
CA ALA A 151 14.43 -5.70 -2.84
C ALA A 151 13.21 -6.45 -3.37
N SER A 152 12.02 -6.14 -2.87
CA SER A 152 10.73 -6.73 -3.28
C SER A 152 9.96 -5.88 -4.27
N ASP A 153 10.59 -4.87 -4.86
CA ASP A 153 10.02 -4.07 -5.94
C ASP A 153 10.00 -4.87 -7.25
N ILE A 154 8.81 -5.06 -7.83
CA ILE A 154 8.66 -5.94 -8.99
C ILE A 154 7.52 -5.50 -9.93
N MET A 155 7.65 -5.81 -11.22
CA MET A 155 6.54 -5.68 -12.15
C MET A 155 5.48 -6.76 -11.92
N LEU A 156 4.22 -6.40 -12.10
CA LEU A 156 3.10 -7.34 -11.91
C LEU A 156 3.24 -8.61 -12.74
N LYS A 157 3.70 -8.51 -14.00
CA LYS A 157 3.95 -9.66 -14.89
C LYS A 157 5.04 -10.59 -14.36
N ASP A 158 6.08 -10.03 -13.73
CA ASP A 158 7.21 -10.81 -13.25
C ASP A 158 6.85 -11.51 -11.93
N LEU A 159 6.07 -10.84 -11.06
CA LEU A 159 5.46 -11.48 -9.91
C LEU A 159 4.55 -12.65 -10.32
N ALA A 160 3.72 -12.46 -11.34
CA ALA A 160 2.86 -13.53 -11.86
C ALA A 160 3.69 -14.72 -12.38
N LYS A 161 4.80 -14.47 -13.10
CA LYS A 161 5.72 -15.52 -13.58
C LYS A 161 6.36 -16.28 -12.43
N ILE A 162 6.85 -15.60 -11.39
CA ILE A 162 7.45 -16.25 -10.22
C ILE A 162 6.44 -17.22 -9.61
N ILE A 163 5.22 -16.76 -9.33
CA ILE A 163 4.18 -17.58 -8.70
C ILE A 163 3.77 -18.76 -9.62
N ALA A 164 3.58 -18.50 -10.91
CA ALA A 164 3.26 -19.54 -11.89
C ALA A 164 4.35 -20.63 -11.95
N THR A 165 5.61 -20.23 -12.03
CA THR A 165 6.77 -21.14 -12.06
C THR A 165 6.81 -22.07 -10.84
N PHE A 166 6.60 -21.54 -9.64
CA PHE A 166 6.54 -22.34 -8.42
C PHE A 166 5.39 -23.37 -8.44
N ALA A 167 4.30 -23.05 -9.11
CA ALA A 167 3.14 -23.94 -9.22
C ALA A 167 3.20 -24.88 -10.44
N GLY A 168 4.23 -24.80 -11.29
CA GLY A 168 4.30 -25.52 -12.57
C GLY A 168 3.20 -25.08 -13.54
N LYS A 169 2.84 -23.81 -13.54
CA LYS A 169 1.80 -23.19 -14.36
C LYS A 169 2.38 -22.09 -15.24
N GLU A 170 1.54 -21.53 -16.10
CA GLU A 170 1.91 -20.48 -17.05
C GLU A 170 1.18 -19.18 -16.76
N VAL A 171 1.74 -18.08 -17.28
CA VAL A 171 1.06 -16.78 -17.32
C VAL A 171 0.43 -16.59 -18.69
N VAL A 172 -0.88 -16.38 -18.70
CA VAL A 172 -1.67 -16.15 -19.93
C VAL A 172 -2.07 -14.67 -19.96
N PHE A 173 -1.84 -14.02 -21.09
CA PHE A 173 -2.24 -12.63 -21.30
C PHE A 173 -3.55 -12.56 -22.08
N GLU A 174 -4.61 -12.11 -21.41
CA GLU A 174 -5.92 -11.82 -22.01
C GLU A 174 -6.12 -10.30 -22.00
N LEU A 175 -5.56 -9.62 -23.01
CA LEU A 175 -5.64 -8.16 -23.05
C LEU A 175 -7.07 -7.72 -23.40
N PRO A 176 -7.71 -6.91 -22.55
CA PRO A 176 -9.05 -6.40 -22.80
C PRO A 176 -9.08 -5.51 -24.05
N ASP A 177 -10.18 -5.50 -24.74
CA ASP A 177 -10.41 -4.54 -25.81
C ASP A 177 -10.54 -3.08 -25.29
N GLN A 178 -10.71 -2.10 -26.20
CA GLN A 178 -10.65 -0.69 -25.82
C GLN A 178 -11.74 -0.24 -24.83
N THR A 179 -12.87 -0.94 -24.80
CA THR A 179 -14.02 -0.60 -23.92
C THR A 179 -13.80 -1.07 -22.48
N GLU A 180 -13.06 -2.14 -22.28
CA GLU A 180 -12.76 -2.69 -20.94
C GLU A 180 -11.57 -2.00 -20.22
N LYS A 181 -10.73 -1.27 -20.96
CA LYS A 181 -9.51 -0.63 -20.42
C LYS A 181 -9.74 0.43 -19.34
N ALA A 182 -10.93 1.00 -19.25
CA ALA A 182 -11.26 2.10 -18.31
C ALA A 182 -11.15 1.71 -16.82
N GLY A 183 -11.16 0.41 -16.50
CA GLY A 183 -11.08 -0.08 -15.11
C GLY A 183 -9.68 -0.43 -14.61
N TYR A 184 -8.65 -0.42 -15.46
CA TYR A 184 -7.30 -0.84 -15.10
C TYR A 184 -6.38 0.32 -14.73
N SER A 185 -5.49 0.10 -13.76
CA SER A 185 -4.46 1.09 -13.41
C SER A 185 -3.56 1.36 -14.60
N LYS A 186 -3.29 2.63 -14.89
CA LYS A 186 -2.21 3.03 -15.78
C LYS A 186 -0.89 2.43 -15.28
N ALA A 187 0.06 2.22 -16.18
CA ALA A 187 1.40 1.79 -15.80
C ALA A 187 2.02 2.84 -14.86
N THR A 188 2.17 2.49 -13.60
CA THR A 188 2.72 3.37 -12.58
C THR A 188 3.97 2.74 -11.98
N LYS A 189 4.92 3.58 -11.61
CA LYS A 189 6.04 3.20 -10.76
C LYS A 189 5.70 3.69 -9.35
N ALA A 190 5.39 2.78 -8.45
CA ALA A 190 5.09 3.10 -7.06
C ALA A 190 6.12 2.39 -6.17
N ARG A 191 7.38 2.85 -6.26
CA ARG A 191 8.51 2.40 -5.44
C ARG A 191 8.70 3.37 -4.28
N LEU A 192 8.98 2.84 -3.10
CA LEU A 192 9.17 3.63 -1.90
C LEU A 192 10.63 3.64 -1.47
N ASP A 193 11.08 4.78 -0.98
CA ASP A 193 12.34 4.89 -0.24
C ASP A 193 12.10 4.38 1.18
N GLY A 194 12.83 3.35 1.58
CA GLY A 194 12.78 2.73 2.91
C GLY A 194 13.95 3.12 3.80
N SER A 195 14.70 4.17 3.46
CA SER A 195 15.94 4.55 4.15
C SER A 195 15.72 5.20 5.53
N LYS A 196 14.51 5.68 5.83
CA LYS A 196 14.16 6.32 7.09
C LYS A 196 13.73 5.28 8.11
#